data_175015fa9c857fef2f1a6695f4efe27c
#
_entry.id   175015fa9c857fef2f1a6695f4efe27c
#
_cell.length_a   1.000
_cell.length_b   1.000
_cell.length_c   1.000
_cell.angle_alpha   90.00
_cell.angle_beta   90.00
_cell.angle_gamma   90.00
#
_symmetry.space_group_name_H-M   'P 1'
#
loop_
_entity.id
_entity.type
_entity.pdbx_description
1 polymer ?
#
loop_
_entity_poly.entity_id
_entity_poly.type
_entity_poly.pdbx_seq_one_letter_code
_entity_poly.pdbx_strand_id
1 'polypeptide(L)'
;ELQAVCVAVLIDLEPVGQGQTSGTERGIAGGDGADDNADHCQSNANAAHGLGADIINSLGLAHGQCFGQTGVQAAGHLVQAAFNTYVTYTTEDEHKAIPKDITGIEVPYFRKKFNWPTIQCIRKIIKTHQIHVIYAINSSDLSNALFATLGTQVKVVGYRGTQAKIRRSDLTYYLGPLNPRVAHMMCATQDIKEQLSKFISPAKMTVNPKPYDVNWMKDAFTHPQSVEGIPDDAFQVVCLANTKHRPFKGLRQLIAGMHLIQDPRVHLIHLGDYDEADYQLAQQGPAAARIHMLGLRKDAVHFLPGKDVCICPSIRDASPRSLREAMACKVACIVTDIPGARELVVDGQTGMIIRPDSPEAIAASIGTLARDPEKTKAFGEAGYQRIITHYTMEKYVQNLTNVFQQVIDK
;
A
#
# COMPACT_ATOMS: atom_id res chain seq x y z
N GLU A 1 36.98 3.32 -13.32
CA GLU A 1 36.83 2.67 -11.98
C GLU A 1 35.60 3.28 -11.30
N LEU A 2 34.44 2.60 -11.41
CA LEU A 2 33.26 2.97 -10.67
C LEU A 2 33.53 2.68 -9.19
N GLN A 3 33.67 3.72 -8.39
CA GLN A 3 33.69 3.56 -6.92
C GLN A 3 32.37 2.91 -6.49
N ALA A 4 32.47 1.75 -5.86
CA ALA A 4 31.33 1.02 -5.35
C ALA A 4 30.55 1.92 -4.36
N VAL A 5 29.30 2.24 -4.70
CA VAL A 5 28.42 3.05 -3.86
C VAL A 5 27.69 2.14 -2.89
N CYS A 6 27.80 2.40 -1.60
CA CYS A 6 27.08 1.66 -0.58
C CYS A 6 25.75 2.36 -0.26
N VAL A 7 24.65 1.62 -0.37
CA VAL A 7 23.29 2.07 -0.08
C VAL A 7 22.72 1.23 1.06
N ALA A 8 22.26 1.86 2.13
CA ALA A 8 21.46 1.21 3.16
C ALA A 8 19.97 1.49 2.90
N VAL A 9 19.20 0.45 2.72
CA VAL A 9 17.74 0.53 2.59
C VAL A 9 17.13 0.19 3.94
N LEU A 10 16.49 1.17 4.58
CA LEU A 10 15.75 0.97 5.82
C LEU A 10 14.33 0.52 5.46
N ILE A 11 14.00 -0.72 5.74
CA ILE A 11 12.69 -1.31 5.47
C ILE A 11 11.98 -1.57 6.80
N ASP A 12 10.73 -1.12 6.90
CA ASP A 12 9.79 -1.48 7.95
C ASP A 12 8.64 -2.27 7.32
N LEU A 13 8.45 -3.49 7.78
CA LEU A 13 7.28 -4.30 7.47
C LEU A 13 6.26 -4.08 8.59
N GLU A 14 5.18 -3.33 8.34
CA GLU A 14 4.12 -3.13 9.34
C GLU A 14 3.51 -4.49 9.74
N PRO A 15 3.52 -4.86 11.05
CA PRO A 15 2.76 -6.02 11.51
C PRO A 15 1.26 -5.73 11.36
N VAL A 16 0.53 -6.68 10.78
CA VAL A 16 -0.94 -6.67 10.67
C VAL A 16 -1.53 -6.71 12.07
N GLY A 17 -2.36 -5.71 12.42
CA GLY A 17 -3.00 -5.60 13.72
C GLY A 17 -3.83 -6.84 14.06
N GLN A 18 -3.51 -7.49 15.16
CA GLN A 18 -4.37 -8.48 15.80
C GLN A 18 -5.55 -7.77 16.45
N GLY A 19 -6.78 -8.20 16.11
CA GLY A 19 -7.99 -7.70 16.75
C GLY A 19 -8.04 -8.08 18.22
N GLN A 20 -8.27 -7.09 19.08
CA GLN A 20 -8.60 -7.32 20.49
C GLN A 20 -10.11 -7.44 20.68
N THR A 21 -10.50 -8.50 21.37
CA THR A 21 -11.84 -8.66 21.97
C THR A 21 -11.86 -8.09 23.38
N SER A 22 -13.03 -7.52 23.73
CA SER A 22 -13.58 -7.15 25.06
C SER A 22 -13.03 -5.88 25.72
N GLY A 23 -13.84 -4.86 25.82
CA GLY A 23 -14.86 -4.63 26.85
C GLY A 23 -14.34 -3.84 28.03
N THR A 24 -14.63 -2.55 28.06
CA THR A 24 -15.31 -1.88 29.19
C THR A 24 -15.47 -0.37 28.88
N GLU A 25 -16.67 0.08 29.07
CA GLU A 25 -17.11 1.48 29.01
C GLU A 25 -16.37 2.36 30.04
N ARG A 26 -15.99 3.57 29.63
CA ARG A 26 -16.29 4.82 30.34
C ARG A 26 -16.01 6.01 29.43
N GLY A 27 -17.03 6.85 29.30
CA GLY A 27 -17.00 8.04 28.49
C GLY A 27 -16.11 9.14 29.04
N ILE A 28 -15.84 10.11 28.21
CA ILE A 28 -15.93 11.57 28.41
C ILE A 28 -15.40 12.27 27.17
N ALA A 29 -16.25 13.11 26.63
CA ALA A 29 -16.13 14.34 25.85
C ALA A 29 -14.77 14.82 25.26
N GLY A 30 -14.82 15.09 23.95
CA GLY A 30 -14.43 16.39 23.38
C GLY A 30 -12.95 16.58 23.02
N GLY A 31 -12.69 16.73 21.72
CA GLY A 31 -11.43 17.33 21.27
C GLY A 31 -11.04 16.92 19.86
N ASP A 32 -11.19 17.86 18.92
CA ASP A 32 -10.70 17.76 17.55
C ASP A 32 -9.20 17.45 17.50
N GLY A 33 -8.83 16.29 16.94
CA GLY A 33 -7.43 15.91 16.75
C GLY A 33 -7.29 14.89 15.65
N ALA A 34 -6.93 15.36 14.46
CA ALA A 34 -6.58 14.51 13.33
C ALA A 34 -5.16 13.96 13.50
N ASP A 35 -4.97 12.86 14.23
CA ASP A 35 -3.73 12.08 14.27
C ASP A 35 -3.88 10.65 14.82
N ASP A 36 -5.10 10.08 14.80
CA ASP A 36 -5.41 8.78 15.43
C ASP A 36 -5.05 7.53 14.64
N ASN A 37 -3.98 7.53 13.84
CA ASN A 37 -3.49 6.28 13.21
C ASN A 37 -2.18 5.73 13.82
N ALA A 38 -1.72 6.25 14.94
CA ALA A 38 -0.46 5.82 15.56
C ALA A 38 -0.59 5.04 16.88
N ASP A 39 -1.73 5.08 17.58
CA ASP A 39 -1.76 4.67 19.01
C ASP A 39 -2.53 3.38 19.35
N HIS A 40 -3.02 2.60 18.40
CA HIS A 40 -3.83 1.40 18.72
C HIS A 40 -3.14 0.05 18.55
N CYS A 41 -1.81 -0.03 18.58
CA CYS A 41 -1.07 -1.31 18.51
C CYS A 41 -0.13 -1.59 19.69
N GLN A 42 -0.37 -1.05 20.86
CA GLN A 42 0.61 -1.18 21.98
C GLN A 42 0.26 -2.13 23.13
N SER A 43 -0.71 -3.04 23.01
CA SER A 43 -1.01 -3.89 24.17
C SER A 43 -1.26 -5.36 23.84
N ASN A 44 -0.34 -6.11 23.24
CA ASN A 44 -0.43 -7.58 23.23
C ASN A 44 0.89 -8.31 22.91
N ALA A 45 2.01 -7.79 23.35
CA ALA A 45 3.28 -8.54 23.24
C ALA A 45 3.47 -9.63 24.31
N ASN A 46 2.62 -9.73 25.32
CA ASN A 46 2.85 -10.60 26.49
C ASN A 46 1.89 -11.78 26.65
N ALA A 47 1.07 -12.13 25.66
CA ALA A 47 0.10 -13.22 25.81
C ALA A 47 0.22 -14.37 24.78
N ALA A 48 1.35 -14.52 24.10
CA ALA A 48 1.53 -15.56 23.08
C ALA A 48 2.58 -16.63 23.46
N HIS A 49 2.59 -17.08 24.69
CA HIS A 49 3.23 -18.33 25.04
C HIS A 49 2.19 -19.44 25.15
N GLY A 50 1.90 -20.15 24.03
CA GLY A 50 1.13 -21.38 24.13
C GLY A 50 0.19 -21.77 23.03
N LEU A 51 0.28 -21.22 21.81
CA LEU A 51 -0.46 -21.76 20.64
C LEU A 51 0.45 -21.80 19.42
N GLY A 52 0.52 -23.00 18.83
CA GLY A 52 1.48 -23.44 17.86
C GLY A 52 1.89 -22.49 16.73
N ALA A 53 3.12 -22.61 16.33
CA ALA A 53 3.84 -21.83 15.33
C ALA A 53 3.15 -21.72 13.93
N ASP A 54 2.16 -22.55 13.65
CA ASP A 54 1.50 -22.62 12.34
C ASP A 54 0.41 -21.53 12.10
N ILE A 55 -0.08 -20.88 13.15
CA ILE A 55 -1.12 -19.84 13.02
C ILE A 55 -0.50 -18.45 12.81
N ILE A 56 0.73 -18.23 13.26
CA ILE A 56 1.42 -16.94 13.15
C ILE A 56 1.91 -16.68 11.72
N ASN A 57 2.33 -17.72 11.01
CA ASN A 57 2.85 -17.62 9.63
C ASN A 57 1.81 -17.23 8.57
N SER A 58 0.53 -17.29 8.87
CA SER A 58 -0.52 -17.08 7.88
C SER A 58 -1.26 -15.73 7.98
N LEU A 59 -1.12 -14.97 9.07
CA LEU A 59 -1.81 -13.69 9.28
C LEU A 59 -0.99 -12.44 8.89
N GLY A 60 0.33 -12.55 8.85
CA GLY A 60 1.25 -11.44 8.59
C GLY A 60 1.44 -11.06 7.12
N LEU A 61 1.11 -11.95 6.19
CA LEU A 61 1.58 -11.90 4.81
C LEU A 61 0.81 -10.96 3.86
N ALA A 62 -0.43 -10.59 4.13
CA ALA A 62 -1.25 -9.88 3.14
C ALA A 62 -1.06 -8.35 3.07
N HIS A 63 -0.67 -7.66 4.15
CA HIS A 63 -0.57 -6.18 4.16
C HIS A 63 0.86 -5.63 4.27
N GLY A 64 1.75 -6.31 4.97
CA GLY A 64 3.17 -5.93 5.10
C GLY A 64 4.03 -6.36 3.91
N GLN A 65 3.67 -7.45 3.26
CA GLN A 65 4.47 -8.09 2.20
C GLN A 65 4.83 -7.21 1.02
N CYS A 66 3.94 -6.31 0.55
CA CYS A 66 4.26 -5.55 -0.66
C CYS A 66 5.33 -4.47 -0.48
N PHE A 67 5.45 -3.83 0.67
CA PHE A 67 6.57 -2.92 0.89
C PHE A 67 7.87 -3.69 1.10
N GLY A 68 7.84 -4.77 1.88
CA GLY A 68 8.96 -5.65 2.07
C GLY A 68 9.40 -6.31 0.76
N GLN A 69 8.48 -6.91 0.01
CA GLN A 69 8.77 -7.52 -1.29
C GLN A 69 9.31 -6.51 -2.30
N THR A 70 8.67 -5.35 -2.44
CA THR A 70 9.16 -4.30 -3.34
C THR A 70 10.54 -3.80 -2.92
N GLY A 71 10.78 -3.56 -1.63
CA GLY A 71 12.07 -3.08 -1.15
C GLY A 71 13.18 -4.12 -1.30
N VAL A 72 12.88 -5.37 -0.98
CA VAL A 72 13.81 -6.49 -1.09
C VAL A 72 14.15 -6.81 -2.55
N GLN A 73 13.15 -6.83 -3.44
CA GLN A 73 13.39 -7.02 -4.88
C GLN A 73 14.14 -5.83 -5.48
N ALA A 74 13.82 -4.59 -5.09
CA ALA A 74 14.56 -3.42 -5.52
C ALA A 74 16.02 -3.46 -5.06
N ALA A 75 16.30 -3.98 -3.85
CA ALA A 75 17.66 -4.17 -3.37
C ALA A 75 18.44 -5.16 -4.25
N GLY A 76 17.83 -6.29 -4.66
CA GLY A 76 18.44 -7.25 -5.60
C GLY A 76 18.81 -6.61 -6.94
N HIS A 77 17.90 -5.82 -7.51
CA HIS A 77 18.17 -5.08 -8.75
C HIS A 77 19.22 -3.97 -8.58
N LEU A 78 19.29 -3.32 -7.40
CA LEU A 78 20.35 -2.35 -7.09
C LEU A 78 21.73 -3.01 -7.05
N VAL A 79 21.82 -4.24 -6.51
CA VAL A 79 23.08 -5.03 -6.57
C VAL A 79 23.48 -5.31 -8.02
N GLN A 80 22.51 -5.70 -8.87
CA GLN A 80 22.76 -5.88 -10.32
C GLN A 80 23.19 -4.58 -11.02
N ALA A 81 22.75 -3.42 -10.52
CA ALA A 81 23.17 -2.10 -10.99
C ALA A 81 24.50 -1.62 -10.37
N ALA A 82 25.30 -2.52 -9.80
CA ALA A 82 26.61 -2.28 -9.19
C ALA A 82 26.61 -1.42 -7.91
N PHE A 83 25.49 -1.41 -7.16
CA PHE A 83 25.46 -0.83 -5.82
C PHE A 83 25.70 -1.89 -4.76
N ASN A 84 26.64 -1.65 -3.85
CA ASN A 84 26.72 -2.44 -2.62
C ASN A 84 25.53 -2.11 -1.72
N THR A 85 24.56 -3.00 -1.67
CA THR A 85 23.27 -2.77 -1.03
C THR A 85 23.15 -3.55 0.26
N TYR A 86 22.73 -2.86 1.32
CA TYR A 86 22.44 -3.42 2.64
C TYR A 86 20.97 -3.19 2.95
N VAL A 87 20.28 -4.20 3.46
CA VAL A 87 18.88 -4.11 3.87
C VAL A 87 18.80 -4.25 5.38
N THR A 88 18.15 -3.31 6.05
CA THR A 88 17.89 -3.43 7.48
C THR A 88 16.57 -4.15 7.73
N TYR A 89 16.53 -4.97 8.78
CA TYR A 89 15.34 -5.69 9.21
C TYR A 89 15.18 -5.62 10.73
N THR A 90 13.99 -5.93 11.22
CA THR A 90 13.63 -5.87 12.65
C THR A 90 13.05 -7.17 13.18
N THR A 91 12.64 -8.06 12.29
CA THR A 91 12.05 -9.36 12.63
C THR A 91 12.69 -10.49 11.82
N GLU A 92 12.60 -11.70 12.36
CA GLU A 92 13.13 -12.92 11.71
C GLU A 92 12.45 -13.20 10.37
N ASP A 93 11.14 -12.89 10.26
CA ASP A 93 10.38 -13.08 9.01
C ASP A 93 10.81 -12.10 7.91
N GLU A 94 11.17 -10.88 8.29
CA GLU A 94 11.79 -9.92 7.39
C GLU A 94 13.16 -10.42 6.91
N HIS A 95 13.96 -10.95 7.82
CA HIS A 95 15.27 -11.52 7.47
C HIS A 95 15.16 -12.65 6.45
N LYS A 96 14.20 -13.57 6.64
CA LYS A 96 13.95 -14.67 5.70
C LYS A 96 13.54 -14.22 4.30
N ALA A 97 12.96 -13.02 4.18
CA ALA A 97 12.56 -12.44 2.90
C ALA A 97 13.72 -11.80 2.13
N ILE A 98 14.87 -11.54 2.78
CA ILE A 98 16.04 -10.93 2.15
C ILE A 98 16.75 -11.98 1.28
N PRO A 99 17.02 -11.70 -0.01
CA PRO A 99 17.80 -12.58 -0.88
C PRO A 99 19.19 -12.87 -0.29
N LYS A 100 19.69 -14.08 -0.50
CA LYS A 100 20.96 -14.55 0.07
C LYS A 100 22.19 -13.78 -0.38
N ASP A 101 22.11 -13.10 -1.51
CA ASP A 101 23.14 -12.25 -2.11
C ASP A 101 23.14 -10.82 -1.54
N ILE A 102 22.19 -10.50 -0.66
CA ILE A 102 22.08 -9.19 -0.01
C ILE A 102 22.38 -9.34 1.48
N THR A 103 23.22 -8.46 2.01
CA THR A 103 23.51 -8.44 3.45
C THR A 103 22.35 -7.80 4.22
N GLY A 104 21.64 -8.61 5.00
CA GLY A 104 20.68 -8.16 5.99
C GLY A 104 21.35 -7.69 7.27
N ILE A 105 20.92 -6.57 7.84
CA ILE A 105 21.44 -6.06 9.12
C ILE A 105 20.27 -5.80 10.06
N GLU A 106 20.29 -6.45 11.22
CA GLU A 106 19.29 -6.26 12.26
C GLU A 106 19.42 -4.88 12.90
N VAL A 107 18.27 -4.17 13.00
CA VAL A 107 18.20 -2.84 13.62
C VAL A 107 17.08 -2.84 14.67
N PRO A 108 17.36 -2.38 15.91
CA PRO A 108 16.29 -2.23 16.90
C PRO A 108 15.28 -1.20 16.42
N TYR A 109 14.02 -1.61 16.28
CA TYR A 109 12.97 -0.76 15.76
C TYR A 109 11.96 -0.35 16.83
N PHE A 110 11.71 0.95 16.89
CA PHE A 110 10.60 1.53 17.63
C PHE A 110 9.97 2.63 16.77
N ARG A 111 8.68 2.62 16.58
CA ARG A 111 7.92 3.60 15.78
C ARG A 111 8.02 5.06 16.27
N LYS A 112 9.16 5.46 16.83
CA LYS A 112 9.41 6.82 17.32
C LYS A 112 10.30 7.57 16.34
N LYS A 113 9.98 8.83 16.07
CA LYS A 113 10.80 9.74 15.23
C LYS A 113 12.20 9.99 15.78
N PHE A 114 12.42 9.73 17.06
CA PHE A 114 13.71 9.74 17.71
C PHE A 114 13.85 8.49 18.56
N ASN A 115 14.77 7.61 18.19
CA ASN A 115 15.11 6.41 18.94
C ASN A 115 16.62 6.25 19.03
N TRP A 116 17.17 6.43 20.21
CA TRP A 116 18.62 6.46 20.41
C TRP A 116 19.31 5.12 20.05
N PRO A 117 18.82 3.94 20.45
CA PRO A 117 19.38 2.67 20.04
C PRO A 117 19.42 2.51 18.50
N THR A 118 18.33 2.84 17.80
CA THR A 118 18.27 2.82 16.33
C THR A 118 19.30 3.76 15.71
N ILE A 119 19.40 4.99 16.21
CA ILE A 119 20.38 5.99 15.73
C ILE A 119 21.81 5.48 15.89
N GLN A 120 22.14 4.90 17.04
CA GLN A 120 23.48 4.35 17.28
C GLN A 120 23.78 3.15 16.36
N CYS A 121 22.80 2.28 16.17
CA CYS A 121 22.93 1.16 15.25
C CYS A 121 23.19 1.65 13.81
N ILE A 122 22.40 2.59 13.31
CA ILE A 122 22.60 3.18 11.97
C ILE A 122 23.99 3.86 11.87
N ARG A 123 24.46 4.55 12.90
CA ARG A 123 25.82 5.14 12.94
C ARG A 123 26.90 4.08 12.84
N LYS A 124 26.74 2.94 13.53
CA LYS A 124 27.65 1.82 13.44
C LYS A 124 27.67 1.26 12.01
N ILE A 125 26.49 1.06 11.39
CA ILE A 125 26.37 0.59 10.01
C ILE A 125 27.09 1.53 9.06
N ILE A 126 26.82 2.83 9.14
CA ILE A 126 27.48 3.87 8.32
C ILE A 126 28.99 3.73 8.39
N LYS A 127 29.54 3.61 9.60
CA LYS A 127 31.00 3.52 9.82
C LYS A 127 31.60 2.21 9.33
N THR A 128 30.91 1.08 9.62
CA THR A 128 31.41 -0.25 9.30
C THR A 128 31.40 -0.54 7.80
N HIS A 129 30.35 -0.08 7.11
CA HIS A 129 30.12 -0.39 5.69
C HIS A 129 30.34 0.80 4.76
N GLN A 130 30.87 1.92 5.26
CA GLN A 130 31.18 3.13 4.48
C GLN A 130 29.97 3.59 3.63
N ILE A 131 28.79 3.69 4.24
CA ILE A 131 27.55 4.03 3.56
C ILE A 131 27.62 5.45 2.99
N HIS A 132 27.19 5.62 1.73
CA HIS A 132 27.10 6.91 1.04
C HIS A 132 25.68 7.45 1.01
N VAL A 133 24.68 6.57 0.86
CA VAL A 133 23.26 6.94 0.78
C VAL A 133 22.44 6.08 1.72
N ILE A 134 21.50 6.70 2.43
CA ILE A 134 20.44 5.99 3.15
C ILE A 134 19.11 6.30 2.46
N TYR A 135 18.38 5.26 2.07
CA TYR A 135 17.02 5.35 1.56
C TYR A 135 16.03 4.95 2.64
N ALA A 136 15.27 5.92 3.15
CA ALA A 136 14.32 5.75 4.24
C ALA A 136 12.89 5.70 3.71
N ILE A 137 12.19 4.58 3.95
CA ILE A 137 10.88 4.29 3.32
C ILE A 137 9.72 4.86 4.14
N ASN A 138 9.88 5.01 5.45
CA ASN A 138 8.84 5.57 6.31
C ASN A 138 9.31 6.81 7.09
N SER A 139 8.38 7.45 7.78
CA SER A 139 8.62 8.70 8.50
C SER A 139 9.55 8.57 9.71
N SER A 140 9.50 7.43 10.41
CA SER A 140 10.35 7.16 11.57
C SER A 140 11.79 6.90 11.13
N ASP A 141 11.96 6.09 10.06
CA ASP A 141 13.27 5.78 9.50
C ASP A 141 13.94 7.02 8.95
N LEU A 142 13.19 7.85 8.23
CA LEU A 142 13.70 9.13 7.72
C LEU A 142 14.21 10.01 8.86
N SER A 143 13.47 10.11 9.94
CA SER A 143 13.86 10.90 11.10
C SER A 143 15.11 10.33 11.78
N ASN A 144 15.15 9.04 12.09
CA ASN A 144 16.29 8.40 12.73
C ASN A 144 17.54 8.41 11.83
N ALA A 145 17.39 8.26 10.50
CA ALA A 145 18.48 8.40 9.54
C ALA A 145 19.06 9.81 9.54
N LEU A 146 18.21 10.85 9.60
CA LEU A 146 18.65 12.25 9.69
C LEU A 146 19.46 12.52 10.96
N PHE A 147 19.07 11.94 12.10
CA PHE A 147 19.86 12.04 13.33
C PHE A 147 21.16 11.24 13.26
N ALA A 148 21.11 10.04 12.70
CA ALA A 148 22.28 9.17 12.59
C ALA A 148 23.37 9.75 11.67
N THR A 149 22.97 10.49 10.63
CA THR A 149 23.88 11.11 9.65
C THR A 149 24.41 12.48 10.06
N LEU A 150 24.12 12.98 11.30
CA LEU A 150 24.68 14.21 11.81
C LEU A 150 26.21 14.13 11.88
N GLY A 151 26.91 15.09 11.25
CA GLY A 151 28.37 15.13 11.21
C GLY A 151 29.01 14.18 10.19
N THR A 152 28.23 13.61 9.27
CA THR A 152 28.72 12.74 8.17
C THR A 152 28.41 13.34 6.81
N GLN A 153 29.02 12.81 5.75
CA GLN A 153 28.72 13.16 4.35
C GLN A 153 27.60 12.31 3.75
N VAL A 154 27.03 11.39 4.51
CA VAL A 154 25.98 10.47 4.05
C VAL A 154 24.74 11.23 3.61
N LYS A 155 24.26 10.94 2.42
CA LYS A 155 23.05 11.53 1.86
C LYS A 155 21.82 10.75 2.31
N VAL A 156 20.75 11.47 2.66
CA VAL A 156 19.47 10.83 3.07
C VAL A 156 18.44 11.10 2.00
N VAL A 157 17.91 10.03 1.41
CA VAL A 157 16.80 10.03 0.47
C VAL A 157 15.57 9.48 1.19
N GLY A 158 14.47 10.23 1.19
CA GLY A 158 13.22 9.83 1.82
C GLY A 158 12.19 9.35 0.81
N TYR A 159 11.26 8.50 1.25
CA TYR A 159 10.09 8.12 0.47
C TYR A 159 8.82 8.64 1.14
N ARG A 160 7.89 9.13 0.32
CA ARG A 160 6.57 9.54 0.79
C ARG A 160 5.47 8.84 0.00
N GLY A 161 4.74 7.97 0.71
CA GLY A 161 3.64 7.18 0.15
C GLY A 161 2.24 7.63 0.62
N THR A 162 2.13 8.71 1.43
CA THR A 162 0.86 9.14 2.01
C THR A 162 0.49 10.57 1.62
N GLN A 163 -0.81 10.84 1.50
CA GLN A 163 -1.40 12.15 1.17
C GLN A 163 -1.73 13.00 2.41
N ALA A 164 -1.19 12.68 3.59
CA ALA A 164 -1.44 13.46 4.80
C ALA A 164 -1.09 14.94 4.60
N LYS A 165 -1.97 15.83 5.03
CA LYS A 165 -1.76 17.29 4.91
C LYS A 165 -0.53 17.71 5.69
N ILE A 166 0.42 18.35 5.00
CA ILE A 166 1.61 18.93 5.62
C ILE A 166 1.26 20.32 6.13
N ARG A 167 1.64 20.62 7.38
CA ARG A 167 1.49 21.93 7.99
C ARG A 167 2.87 22.49 8.36
N ARG A 168 3.18 23.73 7.99
CA ARG A 168 4.44 24.41 8.37
C ARG A 168 4.56 24.62 9.87
N SER A 169 3.45 24.73 10.56
CA SER A 169 3.39 24.90 12.02
C SER A 169 3.68 23.61 12.80
N ASP A 170 3.62 22.45 12.15
CA ASP A 170 3.92 21.17 12.78
C ASP A 170 5.42 20.86 12.65
N LEU A 171 6.14 21.08 13.75
CA LEU A 171 7.59 20.88 13.83
C LEU A 171 8.01 19.43 13.54
N THR A 172 7.09 18.47 13.68
CA THR A 172 7.40 17.06 13.41
C THR A 172 7.73 16.78 11.94
N TYR A 173 7.25 17.63 10.99
CA TYR A 173 7.62 17.52 9.58
C TYR A 173 9.07 17.94 9.31
N TYR A 174 9.65 18.80 10.15
CA TYR A 174 11.07 19.19 10.05
C TYR A 174 12.03 18.12 10.61
N LEU A 175 11.50 17.13 11.33
CA LEU A 175 12.23 15.91 11.67
C LEU A 175 12.12 14.84 10.57
N GLY A 176 11.51 15.16 9.43
CA GLY A 176 11.26 14.25 8.31
C GLY A 176 11.31 14.97 6.97
N PRO A 177 10.23 14.98 6.18
CA PRO A 177 10.27 15.41 4.78
C PRO A 177 10.61 16.88 4.57
N LEU A 178 10.40 17.76 5.55
CA LEU A 178 10.77 19.18 5.46
C LEU A 178 12.17 19.48 6.02
N ASN A 179 12.92 18.48 6.43
CA ASN A 179 14.28 18.69 6.91
C ASN A 179 15.18 19.11 5.74
N PRO A 180 15.94 20.22 5.85
CA PRO A 180 16.79 20.71 4.76
C PRO A 180 17.91 19.73 4.38
N ARG A 181 18.27 18.79 5.27
CA ARG A 181 19.26 17.74 5.05
C ARG A 181 18.74 16.55 4.24
N VAL A 182 17.44 16.48 3.97
CA VAL A 182 16.92 15.51 3.00
C VAL A 182 17.45 15.89 1.63
N ALA A 183 18.30 15.02 1.07
CA ALA A 183 18.94 15.24 -0.21
C ALA A 183 17.91 15.15 -1.35
N HIS A 184 16.99 14.17 -1.27
CA HIS A 184 15.95 13.96 -2.26
C HIS A 184 14.73 13.24 -1.66
N MET A 185 13.54 13.48 -2.22
CA MET A 185 12.30 12.80 -1.85
C MET A 185 11.75 12.01 -3.04
N MET A 186 11.57 10.72 -2.85
CA MET A 186 10.82 9.88 -3.76
C MET A 186 9.34 9.96 -3.41
N CYS A 187 8.50 10.33 -4.35
CA CYS A 187 7.05 10.49 -4.15
C CYS A 187 6.31 9.34 -4.83
N ALA A 188 5.39 8.68 -4.12
CA ALA A 188 4.62 7.57 -4.68
C ALA A 188 3.73 7.99 -5.85
N THR A 189 3.28 9.24 -5.86
CA THR A 189 2.33 9.78 -6.85
C THR A 189 2.68 11.21 -7.22
N GLN A 190 2.20 11.65 -8.39
CA GLN A 190 2.34 13.03 -8.85
C GLN A 190 1.65 14.01 -7.88
N ASP A 191 0.47 13.66 -7.36
CA ASP A 191 -0.25 14.49 -6.38
C ASP A 191 0.58 14.72 -5.09
N ILE A 192 1.24 13.67 -4.59
CA ILE A 192 2.14 13.80 -3.43
C ILE A 192 3.29 14.77 -3.74
N LYS A 193 3.88 14.68 -4.94
CA LYS A 193 4.92 15.60 -5.39
C LYS A 193 4.40 17.04 -5.45
N GLU A 194 3.22 17.25 -5.99
CA GLU A 194 2.58 18.57 -6.07
C GLU A 194 2.27 19.16 -4.69
N GLN A 195 1.78 18.34 -3.76
CA GLN A 195 1.57 18.78 -2.38
C GLN A 195 2.88 19.19 -1.70
N LEU A 196 3.95 18.40 -1.87
CA LEU A 196 5.26 18.68 -1.32
C LEU A 196 5.94 19.89 -1.99
N SER A 197 5.68 20.17 -3.26
CA SER A 197 6.28 21.29 -4.01
C SER A 197 5.94 22.66 -3.42
N LYS A 198 4.90 22.75 -2.60
CA LYS A 198 4.55 23.94 -1.81
C LYS A 198 5.57 24.25 -0.69
N PHE A 199 6.44 23.30 -0.36
CA PHE A 199 7.34 23.37 0.79
C PHE A 199 8.81 23.15 0.40
N ILE A 200 9.09 22.28 -0.54
CA ILE A 200 10.44 21.92 -0.99
C ILE A 200 10.54 22.04 -2.52
N SER A 201 11.75 22.28 -3.01
CA SER A 201 11.99 22.46 -4.44
C SER A 201 11.61 21.21 -5.25
N PRO A 202 10.86 21.33 -6.35
CA PRO A 202 10.56 20.22 -7.26
C PRO A 202 11.80 19.48 -7.79
N ALA A 203 12.95 20.16 -7.88
CA ALA A 203 14.23 19.57 -8.29
C ALA A 203 14.79 18.55 -7.29
N LYS A 204 14.30 18.57 -6.04
CA LYS A 204 14.63 17.59 -4.99
C LYS A 204 13.58 16.48 -4.89
N MET A 205 12.74 16.28 -5.90
CA MET A 205 11.65 15.30 -5.84
C MET A 205 11.49 14.56 -7.15
N THR A 206 11.35 13.24 -7.06
CA THR A 206 11.04 12.36 -8.18
C THR A 206 9.78 11.55 -7.87
N VAL A 207 8.88 11.45 -8.85
CA VAL A 207 7.74 10.52 -8.77
C VAL A 207 8.25 9.13 -9.09
N ASN A 208 8.04 8.20 -8.15
CA ASN A 208 8.43 6.82 -8.31
C ASN A 208 7.30 5.91 -7.78
N PRO A 209 6.32 5.59 -8.63
CA PRO A 209 5.20 4.75 -8.25
C PRO A 209 5.67 3.37 -7.82
N LYS A 210 4.99 2.79 -6.84
CA LYS A 210 5.29 1.43 -6.42
C LYS A 210 5.12 0.48 -7.60
N PRO A 211 6.11 -0.37 -7.87
CA PRO A 211 6.01 -1.38 -8.92
C PRO A 211 5.04 -2.49 -8.52
N TYR A 212 4.64 -3.28 -9.49
CA TYR A 212 3.86 -4.48 -9.28
C TYR A 212 4.33 -5.59 -10.23
N ASP A 213 4.79 -6.69 -9.66
CA ASP A 213 5.15 -7.87 -10.43
C ASP A 213 3.91 -8.77 -10.59
N VAL A 214 3.45 -8.94 -11.81
CA VAL A 214 2.27 -9.78 -12.11
C VAL A 214 2.49 -11.24 -11.71
N ASN A 215 3.74 -11.69 -11.58
CA ASN A 215 4.05 -13.04 -11.10
C ASN A 215 3.60 -13.28 -9.65
N TRP A 216 3.36 -12.25 -8.86
CA TRP A 216 2.79 -12.38 -7.51
C TRP A 216 1.36 -12.94 -7.54
N MET A 217 0.69 -12.87 -8.70
CA MET A 217 -0.66 -13.42 -8.90
C MET A 217 -0.68 -14.88 -9.39
N LYS A 218 0.50 -15.51 -9.62
CA LYS A 218 0.55 -16.90 -10.15
C LYS A 218 -0.26 -17.88 -9.32
N ASP A 219 -0.13 -17.82 -7.99
CA ASP A 219 -0.87 -18.70 -7.10
C ASP A 219 -2.38 -18.48 -7.18
N ALA A 220 -2.81 -17.23 -7.28
CA ALA A 220 -4.22 -16.87 -7.45
C ALA A 220 -4.80 -17.42 -8.77
N PHE A 221 -4.01 -17.42 -9.85
CA PHE A 221 -4.41 -18.03 -11.12
C PHE A 221 -4.44 -19.56 -11.07
N THR A 222 -3.55 -20.17 -10.28
CA THR A 222 -3.49 -21.63 -10.15
C THR A 222 -4.61 -22.17 -9.26
N HIS A 223 -5.00 -21.41 -8.25
CA HIS A 223 -6.01 -21.77 -7.25
C HIS A 223 -7.10 -20.68 -7.13
N PRO A 224 -7.82 -20.37 -8.23
CA PRO A 224 -8.86 -19.35 -8.17
C PRO A 224 -9.99 -19.76 -7.24
N GLN A 225 -10.56 -18.78 -6.55
CA GLN A 225 -11.67 -18.99 -5.62
C GLN A 225 -12.98 -18.43 -6.19
N SER A 226 -14.07 -19.09 -5.83
CA SER A 226 -15.43 -18.65 -6.14
C SER A 226 -16.29 -18.61 -4.88
N VAL A 227 -17.45 -17.99 -4.99
CA VAL A 227 -18.46 -17.97 -3.94
C VAL A 227 -19.57 -18.92 -4.30
N GLU A 228 -19.86 -19.86 -3.42
CA GLU A 228 -20.95 -20.81 -3.60
C GLU A 228 -22.30 -20.09 -3.73
N GLY A 229 -23.15 -20.53 -4.63
CA GLY A 229 -24.47 -19.97 -4.87
C GLY A 229 -24.52 -18.74 -5.79
N ILE A 230 -23.38 -18.26 -6.31
CA ILE A 230 -23.38 -17.28 -7.40
C ILE A 230 -23.56 -18.05 -8.73
N PRO A 231 -24.56 -17.67 -9.58
CA PRO A 231 -24.73 -18.29 -10.90
C PRO A 231 -23.51 -18.13 -11.81
N ASP A 232 -23.27 -19.09 -12.70
CA ASP A 232 -22.12 -19.07 -13.61
C ASP A 232 -22.17 -17.90 -14.63
N ASP A 233 -23.37 -17.42 -14.96
CA ASP A 233 -23.61 -16.27 -15.84
C ASP A 233 -23.69 -14.94 -15.12
N ALA A 234 -23.43 -14.93 -13.81
CA ALA A 234 -23.46 -13.72 -13.01
C ALA A 234 -22.33 -12.75 -13.38
N PHE A 235 -22.65 -11.45 -13.42
CA PHE A 235 -21.67 -10.38 -13.49
C PHE A 235 -21.11 -10.10 -12.10
N GLN A 236 -19.85 -10.42 -11.88
CA GLN A 236 -19.24 -10.46 -10.58
C GLN A 236 -18.36 -9.23 -10.32
N VAL A 237 -18.78 -8.42 -9.35
CA VAL A 237 -18.07 -7.23 -8.89
C VAL A 237 -17.32 -7.56 -7.58
N VAL A 238 -16.02 -7.36 -7.55
CA VAL A 238 -15.17 -7.62 -6.37
C VAL A 238 -14.74 -6.31 -5.73
N CYS A 239 -14.83 -6.24 -4.40
CA CYS A 239 -14.26 -5.15 -3.59
C CYS A 239 -13.29 -5.74 -2.54
N LEU A 240 -11.99 -5.49 -2.69
CA LEU A 240 -10.98 -5.90 -1.73
C LEU A 240 -10.59 -4.71 -0.86
N ALA A 241 -11.17 -4.61 0.34
CA ALA A 241 -10.88 -3.51 1.25
C ALA A 241 -11.18 -3.88 2.71
N ASN A 242 -10.25 -3.63 3.61
CA ASN A 242 -10.54 -3.62 5.04
C ASN A 242 -11.24 -2.30 5.38
N THR A 243 -12.52 -2.37 5.68
CA THR A 243 -13.40 -1.21 5.86
C THR A 243 -13.78 -0.94 7.32
N LYS A 244 -13.53 -1.87 8.22
CA LYS A 244 -13.81 -1.74 9.65
C LYS A 244 -13.12 -0.51 10.23
N HIS A 245 -13.91 0.38 10.85
CA HIS A 245 -13.47 1.67 11.35
C HIS A 245 -12.83 2.59 10.28
N ARG A 246 -13.12 2.33 9.00
CA ARG A 246 -12.56 3.09 7.85
C ARG A 246 -13.66 3.51 6.86
N PRO A 247 -14.61 4.37 7.28
CA PRO A 247 -15.75 4.76 6.44
C PRO A 247 -15.31 5.42 5.11
N PHE A 248 -14.11 6.01 5.09
CA PHE A 248 -13.54 6.60 3.88
C PHE A 248 -13.19 5.56 2.78
N LYS A 249 -13.29 4.26 3.06
CA LYS A 249 -13.15 3.20 2.05
C LYS A 249 -14.41 3.02 1.20
N GLY A 250 -15.53 3.63 1.56
CA GLY A 250 -16.72 3.76 0.73
C GLY A 250 -17.59 2.51 0.63
N LEU A 251 -17.50 1.57 1.58
CA LEU A 251 -18.31 0.35 1.56
C LEU A 251 -19.80 0.65 1.64
N ARG A 252 -20.22 1.61 2.47
CA ARG A 252 -21.63 2.02 2.59
C ARG A 252 -22.19 2.54 1.27
N GLN A 253 -21.42 3.35 0.57
CA GLN A 253 -21.80 3.85 -0.74
C GLN A 253 -21.90 2.72 -1.78
N LEU A 254 -20.99 1.75 -1.70
CA LEU A 254 -21.03 0.57 -2.56
C LEU A 254 -22.27 -0.28 -2.31
N ILE A 255 -22.60 -0.57 -1.05
CA ILE A 255 -23.80 -1.31 -0.66
C ILE A 255 -25.07 -0.55 -1.14
N ALA A 256 -25.13 0.75 -0.89
CA ALA A 256 -26.25 1.59 -1.35
C ALA A 256 -26.35 1.58 -2.88
N GLY A 257 -25.24 1.65 -3.60
CA GLY A 257 -25.19 1.53 -5.05
C GLY A 257 -25.70 0.18 -5.56
N MET A 258 -25.32 -0.92 -4.89
CA MET A 258 -25.84 -2.26 -5.23
C MET A 258 -27.37 -2.35 -5.07
N HIS A 259 -27.94 -1.72 -4.07
CA HIS A 259 -29.40 -1.68 -3.88
C HIS A 259 -30.14 -0.91 -4.98
N LEU A 260 -29.45 -0.02 -5.73
CA LEU A 260 -30.03 0.68 -6.90
C LEU A 260 -30.00 -0.16 -8.18
N ILE A 261 -29.18 -1.23 -8.24
CA ILE A 261 -29.03 -2.06 -9.44
C ILE A 261 -30.19 -3.07 -9.55
N GLN A 262 -30.93 -2.96 -10.65
CA GLN A 262 -32.08 -3.85 -10.92
C GLN A 262 -31.69 -5.15 -11.62
N ASP A 263 -30.53 -5.21 -12.29
CA ASP A 263 -30.05 -6.43 -12.99
C ASP A 263 -29.74 -7.54 -11.96
N PRO A 264 -30.50 -8.65 -11.98
CA PRO A 264 -30.33 -9.73 -11.01
C PRO A 264 -29.01 -10.51 -11.19
N ARG A 265 -28.33 -10.37 -12.34
CA ARG A 265 -27.05 -11.03 -12.60
C ARG A 265 -25.89 -10.37 -11.87
N VAL A 266 -26.03 -9.11 -11.43
CA VAL A 266 -24.94 -8.37 -10.80
C VAL A 266 -24.80 -8.80 -9.34
N HIS A 267 -23.68 -9.39 -8.99
CA HIS A 267 -23.31 -9.81 -7.65
C HIS A 267 -22.09 -9.06 -7.14
N LEU A 268 -22.10 -8.65 -5.87
CA LEU A 268 -20.97 -8.05 -5.18
C LEU A 268 -20.31 -9.06 -4.26
N ILE A 269 -19.00 -9.20 -4.35
CA ILE A 269 -18.15 -9.99 -3.46
C ILE A 269 -17.24 -9.01 -2.71
N HIS A 270 -17.50 -8.82 -1.42
CA HIS A 270 -16.65 -7.99 -0.55
C HIS A 270 -15.70 -8.88 0.27
N LEU A 271 -14.40 -8.58 0.19
CA LEU A 271 -13.34 -9.25 0.94
C LEU A 271 -12.57 -8.21 1.77
N GLY A 272 -12.55 -8.43 3.06
CA GLY A 272 -11.93 -7.56 4.05
C GLY A 272 -12.79 -7.43 5.29
N ASP A 273 -12.21 -6.91 6.35
CA ASP A 273 -12.92 -6.68 7.60
C ASP A 273 -13.91 -5.52 7.47
N TYR A 274 -15.06 -5.59 8.16
CA TYR A 274 -16.14 -4.60 8.08
C TYR A 274 -16.81 -4.42 9.44
N ASP A 275 -17.52 -3.30 9.60
CA ASP A 275 -18.34 -3.05 10.79
C ASP A 275 -19.69 -3.78 10.68
N GLU A 276 -20.21 -4.23 11.82
CA GLU A 276 -21.52 -4.92 11.88
C GLU A 276 -22.66 -4.09 11.25
N ALA A 277 -22.62 -2.77 11.41
CA ALA A 277 -23.59 -1.88 10.78
C ALA A 277 -23.57 -1.94 9.25
N ASP A 278 -22.41 -2.18 8.64
CA ASP A 278 -22.28 -2.32 7.19
C ASP A 278 -22.82 -3.68 6.71
N TYR A 279 -22.63 -4.73 7.51
CA TYR A 279 -23.25 -6.03 7.26
C TYR A 279 -24.77 -5.96 7.30
N GLN A 280 -25.33 -5.34 8.34
CA GLN A 280 -26.78 -5.16 8.46
C GLN A 280 -27.34 -4.35 7.28
N LEU A 281 -26.66 -3.31 6.84
CA LEU A 281 -27.04 -2.53 5.66
C LEU A 281 -27.06 -3.40 4.38
N ALA A 282 -26.09 -4.29 4.21
CA ALA A 282 -26.02 -5.20 3.08
C ALA A 282 -27.17 -6.22 3.06
N GLN A 283 -27.63 -6.67 4.24
CA GLN A 283 -28.72 -7.63 4.38
C GLN A 283 -30.12 -6.99 4.26
N GLN A 284 -30.23 -5.68 4.25
CA GLN A 284 -31.50 -4.93 4.20
C GLN A 284 -31.63 -4.23 2.85
N GLY A 285 -32.45 -4.78 1.95
CA GLY A 285 -32.72 -4.10 0.69
C GLY A 285 -32.80 -5.05 -0.52
N PRO A 286 -33.11 -4.51 -1.70
CA PRO A 286 -33.43 -5.33 -2.88
C PRO A 286 -32.24 -6.14 -3.46
N ALA A 287 -31.03 -5.81 -3.10
CA ALA A 287 -29.84 -6.55 -3.54
C ALA A 287 -29.26 -7.48 -2.45
N ALA A 288 -29.91 -7.65 -1.30
CA ALA A 288 -29.36 -8.42 -0.17
C ALA A 288 -28.86 -9.82 -0.56
N ALA A 289 -29.61 -10.56 -1.37
CA ALA A 289 -29.22 -11.89 -1.85
C ALA A 289 -28.03 -11.87 -2.84
N ARG A 290 -27.61 -10.70 -3.31
CA ARG A 290 -26.54 -10.52 -4.30
C ARG A 290 -25.30 -9.80 -3.70
N ILE A 291 -25.27 -9.56 -2.40
CA ILE A 291 -24.14 -8.94 -1.69
C ILE A 291 -23.52 -10.00 -0.77
N HIS A 292 -22.33 -10.44 -1.12
CA HIS A 292 -21.60 -11.49 -0.41
C HIS A 292 -20.46 -10.88 0.40
N MET A 293 -20.65 -10.81 1.74
CA MET A 293 -19.67 -10.24 2.68
C MET A 293 -18.81 -11.36 3.27
N LEU A 294 -17.63 -11.63 2.72
CA LEU A 294 -16.81 -12.78 3.08
C LEU A 294 -15.85 -12.55 4.25
N GLY A 295 -15.80 -11.32 4.77
CA GLY A 295 -14.90 -10.98 5.86
C GLY A 295 -13.42 -10.98 5.48
N LEU A 296 -12.56 -10.98 6.48
CA LEU A 296 -11.12 -11.00 6.31
C LEU A 296 -10.64 -12.38 5.87
N ARG A 297 -10.01 -12.44 4.69
CA ARG A 297 -9.47 -13.68 4.12
C ARG A 297 -8.01 -13.49 3.72
N LYS A 298 -7.20 -14.53 3.91
CA LYS A 298 -5.79 -14.57 3.48
C LYS A 298 -5.65 -14.75 1.98
N ASP A 299 -6.55 -15.51 1.40
CA ASP A 299 -6.67 -15.86 -0.01
C ASP A 299 -7.54 -14.85 -0.80
N ALA A 300 -7.76 -13.64 -0.27
CA ALA A 300 -8.65 -12.65 -0.89
C ALA A 300 -8.30 -12.35 -2.37
N VAL A 301 -7.02 -12.36 -2.73
CA VAL A 301 -6.56 -12.12 -4.11
C VAL A 301 -6.94 -13.24 -5.06
N HIS A 302 -7.19 -14.46 -4.55
CA HIS A 302 -7.61 -15.62 -5.34
C HIS A 302 -9.05 -15.49 -5.88
N PHE A 303 -9.80 -14.51 -5.37
CA PHE A 303 -11.13 -14.17 -5.89
C PHE A 303 -11.10 -13.20 -7.07
N LEU A 304 -9.93 -12.72 -7.52
CA LEU A 304 -9.83 -11.80 -8.66
C LEU A 304 -9.83 -12.51 -10.02
N PRO A 305 -9.11 -13.63 -10.22
CA PRO A 305 -9.09 -14.27 -11.52
C PRO A 305 -10.49 -14.65 -12.01
N GLY A 306 -10.82 -14.28 -13.24
CA GLY A 306 -12.10 -14.58 -13.87
C GLY A 306 -13.29 -13.71 -13.42
N LYS A 307 -13.06 -12.66 -12.65
CA LYS A 307 -14.12 -11.71 -12.28
C LYS A 307 -14.20 -10.57 -13.30
N ASP A 308 -15.38 -9.94 -13.36
CA ASP A 308 -15.64 -8.91 -14.36
C ASP A 308 -15.08 -7.54 -13.96
N VAL A 309 -15.35 -7.14 -12.72
CA VAL A 309 -15.01 -5.80 -12.22
C VAL A 309 -14.41 -5.86 -10.82
N CYS A 310 -13.36 -5.09 -10.59
CA CYS A 310 -12.90 -4.70 -9.26
C CYS A 310 -13.28 -3.23 -9.01
N ILE A 311 -14.01 -2.98 -7.92
CA ILE A 311 -14.40 -1.63 -7.55
C ILE A 311 -13.63 -1.13 -6.32
N CYS A 312 -13.09 0.10 -6.40
CA CYS A 312 -12.47 0.80 -5.28
C CYS A 312 -13.22 2.11 -5.02
N PRO A 313 -14.27 2.10 -4.18
CA PRO A 313 -15.15 3.24 -3.95
C PRO A 313 -14.61 4.22 -2.91
N SER A 314 -13.32 4.18 -2.62
CA SER A 314 -12.68 4.97 -1.56
C SER A 314 -12.79 6.48 -1.80
N ILE A 315 -13.10 7.24 -0.75
CA ILE A 315 -13.08 8.71 -0.76
C ILE A 315 -11.64 9.24 -0.58
N ARG A 316 -10.77 8.42 -0.01
CA ARG A 316 -9.35 8.72 0.21
C ARG A 316 -8.52 7.44 0.15
N ASP A 317 -7.55 7.43 -0.74
CA ASP A 317 -6.52 6.40 -0.82
C ASP A 317 -5.31 6.97 -1.57
N ALA A 318 -4.11 6.68 -1.10
CA ALA A 318 -2.90 7.20 -1.73
C ALA A 318 -2.44 6.34 -2.93
N SER A 319 -2.68 5.03 -2.87
CA SER A 319 -2.21 4.10 -3.90
C SER A 319 -2.82 2.71 -3.66
N PRO A 320 -4.10 2.49 -4.06
CA PRO A 320 -4.81 1.26 -3.76
C PRO A 320 -4.09 0.03 -4.34
N ARG A 321 -3.76 -0.92 -3.46
CA ARG A 321 -3.09 -2.16 -3.86
C ARG A 321 -4.03 -3.07 -4.65
N SER A 322 -5.27 -3.20 -4.19
CA SER A 322 -6.29 -4.03 -4.83
C SER A 322 -6.52 -3.71 -6.32
N LEU A 323 -6.31 -2.45 -6.73
CA LEU A 323 -6.40 -2.09 -8.15
C LEU A 323 -5.26 -2.70 -8.96
N ARG A 324 -4.01 -2.73 -8.44
CA ARG A 324 -2.90 -3.35 -9.16
C ARG A 324 -3.08 -4.86 -9.24
N GLU A 325 -3.60 -5.48 -8.17
CA GLU A 325 -3.95 -6.90 -8.12
C GLU A 325 -5.03 -7.23 -9.17
N ALA A 326 -6.09 -6.42 -9.24
CA ALA A 326 -7.14 -6.57 -10.23
C ALA A 326 -6.63 -6.38 -11.67
N MET A 327 -5.87 -5.31 -11.92
CA MET A 327 -5.27 -5.05 -13.24
C MET A 327 -4.31 -6.17 -13.65
N ALA A 328 -3.53 -6.74 -12.72
CA ALA A 328 -2.68 -7.90 -12.98
C ALA A 328 -3.48 -9.16 -13.33
N CYS A 329 -4.74 -9.26 -12.88
CA CYS A 329 -5.67 -10.33 -13.24
C CYS A 329 -6.53 -10.03 -14.48
N LYS A 330 -6.28 -8.94 -15.20
CA LYS A 330 -7.08 -8.46 -16.34
C LYS A 330 -8.54 -8.18 -15.98
N VAL A 331 -8.80 -7.76 -14.74
CA VAL A 331 -10.12 -7.39 -14.24
C VAL A 331 -10.33 -5.88 -14.47
N ALA A 332 -11.48 -5.51 -15.05
CA ALA A 332 -11.81 -4.11 -15.26
C ALA A 332 -11.93 -3.36 -13.92
N CYS A 333 -11.50 -2.09 -13.88
CA CYS A 333 -11.50 -1.32 -12.65
C CYS A 333 -12.52 -0.19 -12.69
N ILE A 334 -13.35 -0.07 -11.64
CA ILE A 334 -14.15 1.11 -11.35
C ILE A 334 -13.55 1.78 -10.11
N VAL A 335 -13.20 3.06 -10.21
CA VAL A 335 -12.57 3.80 -9.12
C VAL A 335 -13.21 5.16 -8.93
N THR A 336 -13.19 5.66 -7.71
CA THR A 336 -13.58 7.04 -7.44
C THR A 336 -12.51 8.02 -7.88
N ASP A 337 -12.92 9.24 -8.19
CA ASP A 337 -12.05 10.34 -8.62
C ASP A 337 -11.20 10.88 -7.46
N ILE A 338 -10.20 10.09 -7.08
CA ILE A 338 -9.19 10.44 -6.07
C ILE A 338 -7.78 10.31 -6.66
N PRO A 339 -6.82 11.13 -6.22
CA PRO A 339 -5.49 11.18 -6.84
C PRO A 339 -4.80 9.82 -6.96
N GLY A 340 -4.82 9.01 -5.90
CA GLY A 340 -4.17 7.69 -5.89
C GLY A 340 -4.78 6.69 -6.87
N ALA A 341 -6.07 6.81 -7.19
CA ALA A 341 -6.75 5.95 -8.16
C ALA A 341 -6.53 6.45 -9.60
N ARG A 342 -6.57 7.78 -9.83
CA ARG A 342 -6.29 8.40 -11.14
C ARG A 342 -4.89 8.08 -11.69
N GLU A 343 -3.94 7.81 -10.83
CA GLU A 343 -2.60 7.39 -11.28
C GLU A 343 -2.57 5.99 -11.88
N LEU A 344 -3.42 5.12 -11.36
CA LEU A 344 -3.51 3.74 -11.83
C LEU A 344 -4.46 3.59 -13.00
N VAL A 345 -5.66 4.16 -12.91
CA VAL A 345 -6.74 4.01 -13.89
C VAL A 345 -6.82 5.24 -14.78
N VAL A 346 -6.88 5.03 -16.08
CA VAL A 346 -7.14 6.06 -17.11
C VAL A 346 -8.60 5.92 -17.52
N ASP A 347 -9.39 6.98 -17.26
CA ASP A 347 -10.83 6.96 -17.53
C ASP A 347 -11.17 6.67 -18.98
N GLY A 348 -12.13 5.77 -19.20
CA GLY A 348 -12.56 5.35 -20.51
C GLY A 348 -11.55 4.53 -21.33
N GLN A 349 -10.36 4.20 -20.74
CA GLN A 349 -9.32 3.40 -21.40
C GLN A 349 -8.97 2.14 -20.64
N THR A 350 -8.64 2.26 -19.35
CA THR A 350 -8.25 1.13 -18.50
C THR A 350 -9.23 0.86 -17.36
N GLY A 351 -10.39 1.53 -17.38
CA GLY A 351 -11.46 1.45 -16.41
C GLY A 351 -12.34 2.69 -16.43
N MET A 352 -13.13 2.86 -15.38
CA MET A 352 -14.02 4.01 -15.19
C MET A 352 -13.64 4.77 -13.94
N ILE A 353 -13.59 6.11 -14.03
CA ILE A 353 -13.42 7.00 -12.89
C ILE A 353 -14.78 7.66 -12.60
N ILE A 354 -15.26 7.50 -11.37
CA ILE A 354 -16.59 7.98 -10.96
C ILE A 354 -16.48 8.99 -9.82
N ARG A 355 -17.51 9.79 -9.65
CA ARG A 355 -17.62 10.74 -8.55
C ARG A 355 -17.56 10.00 -7.20
N PRO A 356 -16.71 10.46 -6.23
CA PRO A 356 -16.72 9.91 -4.88
C PRO A 356 -18.06 10.12 -4.18
N ASP A 357 -18.33 9.31 -3.18
CA ASP A 357 -19.50 9.40 -2.29
C ASP A 357 -20.85 9.42 -3.06
N SER A 358 -20.95 8.62 -4.13
CA SER A 358 -22.16 8.57 -4.99
C SER A 358 -22.59 7.14 -5.30
N PRO A 359 -23.60 6.62 -4.57
CA PRO A 359 -24.21 5.33 -4.87
C PRO A 359 -24.76 5.26 -6.32
N GLU A 360 -25.32 6.35 -6.83
CA GLU A 360 -25.87 6.41 -8.18
C GLU A 360 -24.78 6.26 -9.24
N ALA A 361 -23.61 6.90 -9.04
CA ALA A 361 -22.48 6.77 -9.96
C ALA A 361 -21.91 5.33 -9.92
N ILE A 362 -21.88 4.70 -8.74
CA ILE A 362 -21.50 3.30 -8.57
C ILE A 362 -22.46 2.40 -9.35
N ALA A 363 -23.77 2.55 -9.14
CA ALA A 363 -24.78 1.74 -9.80
C ALA A 363 -24.74 1.92 -11.34
N ALA A 364 -24.64 3.16 -11.82
CA ALA A 364 -24.58 3.47 -13.24
C ALA A 364 -23.33 2.88 -13.92
N SER A 365 -22.15 2.96 -13.28
CA SER A 365 -20.89 2.43 -13.82
C SER A 365 -20.90 0.91 -13.88
N ILE A 366 -21.32 0.23 -12.80
CA ILE A 366 -21.46 -1.24 -12.79
C ILE A 366 -22.47 -1.67 -13.87
N GLY A 367 -23.64 -1.03 -13.93
CA GLY A 367 -24.66 -1.34 -14.95
C GLY A 367 -24.19 -1.08 -16.38
N THR A 368 -23.31 -0.11 -16.61
CA THR A 368 -22.71 0.14 -17.92
C THR A 368 -21.81 -1.01 -18.35
N LEU A 369 -20.95 -1.50 -17.46
CA LEU A 369 -20.05 -2.61 -17.77
C LEU A 369 -20.78 -3.94 -17.83
N ALA A 370 -21.81 -4.16 -17.02
CA ALA A 370 -22.63 -5.39 -17.06
C ALA A 370 -23.41 -5.54 -18.38
N ARG A 371 -23.73 -4.44 -19.05
CA ARG A 371 -24.39 -4.45 -20.38
C ARG A 371 -23.42 -4.53 -21.56
N ASP A 372 -22.12 -4.36 -21.32
CA ASP A 372 -21.10 -4.31 -22.37
C ASP A 372 -19.89 -5.17 -21.97
N PRO A 373 -20.00 -6.51 -22.11
CA PRO A 373 -18.92 -7.44 -21.77
C PRO A 373 -17.62 -7.20 -22.56
N GLU A 374 -17.74 -6.77 -23.82
CA GLU A 374 -16.57 -6.49 -24.66
C GLU A 374 -15.78 -5.31 -24.14
N LYS A 375 -16.46 -4.23 -23.76
CA LYS A 375 -15.84 -3.07 -23.11
C LYS A 375 -15.21 -3.44 -21.77
N THR A 376 -15.89 -4.26 -20.98
CA THR A 376 -15.37 -4.74 -19.69
C THR A 376 -14.07 -5.50 -19.88
N LYS A 377 -14.03 -6.45 -20.81
CA LYS A 377 -12.83 -7.20 -21.18
C LYS A 377 -11.71 -6.31 -21.71
N ALA A 378 -12.06 -5.35 -22.60
CA ALA A 378 -11.10 -4.39 -23.14
C ALA A 378 -10.44 -3.54 -22.05
N PHE A 379 -11.21 -3.09 -21.06
CA PHE A 379 -10.66 -2.35 -19.91
C PHE A 379 -9.72 -3.20 -19.06
N GLY A 380 -10.08 -4.47 -18.81
CA GLY A 380 -9.23 -5.41 -18.09
C GLY A 380 -7.88 -5.63 -18.78
N GLU A 381 -7.91 -5.88 -20.09
CA GLU A 381 -6.69 -6.07 -20.88
C GLU A 381 -5.84 -4.81 -20.93
N ALA A 382 -6.43 -3.63 -21.17
CA ALA A 382 -5.71 -2.38 -21.18
C ALA A 382 -5.12 -2.04 -19.79
N GLY A 383 -5.84 -2.37 -18.71
CA GLY A 383 -5.34 -2.27 -17.35
C GLY A 383 -4.10 -3.14 -17.12
N TYR A 384 -4.14 -4.38 -17.55
CA TYR A 384 -3.01 -5.31 -17.48
C TYR A 384 -1.79 -4.75 -18.24
N GLN A 385 -1.99 -4.32 -19.49
CA GLN A 385 -0.90 -3.72 -20.29
C GLN A 385 -0.29 -2.51 -19.59
N ARG A 386 -1.11 -1.69 -18.92
CA ARG A 386 -0.61 -0.54 -18.15
C ARG A 386 0.28 -0.97 -16.97
N ILE A 387 -0.11 -2.02 -16.24
CA ILE A 387 0.70 -2.54 -15.12
C ILE A 387 2.06 -3.03 -15.60
N ILE A 388 2.10 -3.88 -16.62
CA ILE A 388 3.35 -4.49 -17.10
C ILE A 388 4.25 -3.52 -17.86
N THR A 389 3.74 -2.34 -18.27
CA THR A 389 4.54 -1.33 -18.98
C THR A 389 4.96 -0.15 -18.13
N HIS A 390 4.13 0.28 -17.16
CA HIS A 390 4.38 1.52 -16.41
C HIS A 390 4.78 1.30 -14.95
N TYR A 391 4.43 0.15 -14.37
CA TYR A 391 4.65 -0.15 -12.95
C TYR A 391 5.63 -1.30 -12.76
N THR A 392 6.67 -1.36 -13.59
CA THR A 392 7.66 -2.42 -13.54
C THR A 392 8.73 -2.17 -12.48
N MET A 393 9.35 -3.26 -12.00
CA MET A 393 10.47 -3.18 -11.06
C MET A 393 11.68 -2.47 -11.69
N GLU A 394 11.94 -2.72 -12.97
CA GLU A 394 13.04 -2.10 -13.71
C GLU A 394 12.95 -0.57 -13.71
N LYS A 395 11.75 -0.02 -14.02
CA LYS A 395 11.54 1.44 -13.98
C LYS A 395 11.68 2.00 -12.57
N TYR A 396 11.16 1.27 -11.58
CA TYR A 396 11.26 1.69 -10.19
C TYR A 396 12.72 1.80 -9.75
N VAL A 397 13.52 0.78 -10.04
CA VAL A 397 14.95 0.72 -9.70
C VAL A 397 15.75 1.73 -10.52
N GLN A 398 15.46 1.90 -11.80
CA GLN A 398 16.13 2.91 -12.63
C GLN A 398 15.95 4.32 -12.05
N ASN A 399 14.75 4.66 -11.59
CA ASN A 399 14.51 5.94 -10.94
C ASN A 399 15.29 6.07 -9.61
N LEU A 400 15.39 5.01 -8.82
CA LEU A 400 16.20 5.00 -7.59
C LEU A 400 17.68 5.20 -7.91
N THR A 401 18.21 4.43 -8.86
CA THR A 401 19.61 4.51 -9.32
C THR A 401 19.97 5.91 -9.76
N ASN A 402 19.15 6.52 -10.62
CA ASN A 402 19.36 7.88 -11.10
C ASN A 402 19.40 8.90 -9.96
N VAL A 403 18.49 8.76 -8.98
CA VAL A 403 18.46 9.66 -7.82
C VAL A 403 19.67 9.44 -6.91
N PHE A 404 20.05 8.19 -6.64
CA PHE A 404 21.21 7.90 -5.79
C PHE A 404 22.49 8.46 -6.41
N GLN A 405 22.70 8.23 -7.71
CA GLN A 405 23.85 8.81 -8.41
C GLN A 405 23.82 10.35 -8.34
N GLN A 406 22.68 10.97 -8.65
CA GLN A 406 22.54 12.42 -8.60
C GLN A 406 22.85 13.04 -7.22
N VAL A 407 22.51 12.36 -6.11
CA VAL A 407 22.75 12.90 -4.77
C VAL A 407 24.18 12.67 -4.29
N ILE A 408 24.85 11.64 -4.81
CA ILE A 408 26.25 11.33 -4.50
C ILE A 408 27.18 12.32 -5.22
N ASP A 409 26.93 12.62 -6.49
CA ASP A 409 27.73 13.52 -7.31
C ASP A 409 27.67 14.99 -6.86
N LYS A 410 26.76 15.34 -5.93
CA LYS A 410 26.62 16.66 -5.28
C LYS A 410 27.29 16.69 -3.91
#